data_6e82a69c67cf87cae7fead1939fb897f
#
_entry.id   6e82a69c67cf87cae7fead1939fb897f
#
_cell.length_a   1.000
_cell.length_b   1.000
_cell.length_c   1.000
_cell.angle_alpha   90.00
_cell.angle_beta   90.00
_cell.angle_gamma   90.00
#
_symmetry.space_group_name_H-M   'P 1'
#
loop_
_entity.id
_entity.type
_entity.pdbx_description
1 polymer ?
#
loop_
_entity_poly.entity_id
_entity_poly.type
_entity_poly.pdbx_seq_one_letter_code
_entity_poly.pdbx_strand_id
1 'polypeptide(L)'
;KKKLKDIIGADVAAAYKLTDKSARSAALNEARAKAKAAFADETPQTQMVAIKTMKKVEADIVRTAILKDGQRIDGRTTSQVRPIEAIVGFLPRTHGSSLFTRGETQAICTTTLGTKDSEQMIDGLEGLSYSNFMLHYNFPPYSVGEVGRFGAPSRRDTGHGKLAWRALQAV
;
A
#
# COMPACT_ATOMS: atom_id res chain seq x y z
N LYS A 1 5.91 8.75 25.88
CA LYS A 1 4.88 7.81 25.41
C LYS A 1 3.64 7.93 26.28
N LYS A 2 3.75 7.89 27.64
CA LYS A 2 2.61 7.99 28.56
C LYS A 2 1.85 9.30 28.34
N LYS A 3 2.51 10.48 28.42
CA LYS A 3 1.91 11.80 28.16
C LYS A 3 1.16 11.86 26.82
N LEU A 4 1.72 11.30 25.73
CA LEU A 4 1.03 11.22 24.44
C LEU A 4 -0.22 10.32 24.47
N LYS A 5 -0.13 9.18 25.13
CA LYS A 5 -1.29 8.28 25.28
C LYS A 5 -2.44 8.95 26.04
N ASP A 6 -2.11 9.77 27.03
CA ASP A 6 -3.11 10.51 27.81
C ASP A 6 -3.78 11.62 26.96
N ILE A 7 -3.03 12.26 26.05
CA ILE A 7 -3.56 13.33 25.17
C ILE A 7 -4.41 12.80 24.04
N ILE A 8 -3.93 11.80 23.28
CA ILE A 8 -4.56 11.36 22.03
C ILE A 8 -5.11 9.93 22.07
N GLY A 9 -4.90 9.19 23.16
CA GLY A 9 -5.24 7.76 23.21
C GLY A 9 -6.73 7.48 22.99
N ALA A 10 -7.61 8.30 23.58
CA ALA A 10 -9.05 8.17 23.39
C ALA A 10 -9.49 8.50 21.94
N ASP A 11 -8.97 9.58 21.38
CA ASP A 11 -9.26 10.02 20.02
C ASP A 11 -8.80 8.99 19.00
N VAL A 12 -7.60 8.44 19.18
CA VAL A 12 -7.05 7.37 18.33
C VAL A 12 -7.87 6.09 18.44
N ALA A 13 -8.26 5.69 19.64
CA ALA A 13 -9.12 4.52 19.84
C ALA A 13 -10.51 4.69 19.20
N ALA A 14 -11.09 5.89 19.28
CA ALA A 14 -12.34 6.22 18.61
C ALA A 14 -12.19 6.21 17.07
N ALA A 15 -11.12 6.80 16.55
CA ALA A 15 -10.83 6.82 15.12
C ALA A 15 -10.71 5.41 14.53
N TYR A 16 -10.07 4.49 15.23
CA TYR A 16 -9.92 3.09 14.75
C TYR A 16 -11.18 2.23 14.87
N LYS A 17 -12.26 2.73 15.45
CA LYS A 17 -13.58 2.11 15.36
C LYS A 17 -14.33 2.44 14.07
N LEU A 18 -13.88 3.47 13.34
CA LEU A 18 -14.45 3.83 12.04
C LEU A 18 -13.97 2.84 10.98
N THR A 19 -14.91 2.17 10.32
CA THR A 19 -14.63 1.20 9.25
C THR A 19 -14.27 1.90 7.94
N ASP A 20 -14.88 3.07 7.67
CA ASP A 20 -14.55 3.89 6.51
C ASP A 20 -13.14 4.45 6.60
N LYS A 21 -12.37 4.27 5.52
CA LYS A 21 -10.97 4.65 5.46
C LYS A 21 -10.76 6.16 5.46
N SER A 22 -11.62 6.91 4.77
CA SER A 22 -11.49 8.36 4.64
C SER A 22 -11.82 9.05 5.97
N ALA A 23 -12.95 8.68 6.59
CA ALA A 23 -13.37 9.19 7.89
C ALA A 23 -12.34 8.85 8.98
N ARG A 24 -11.82 7.63 8.99
CA ARG A 24 -10.75 7.22 9.91
C ARG A 24 -9.48 8.05 9.73
N SER A 25 -9.06 8.29 8.48
CA SER A 25 -7.87 9.09 8.19
C SER A 25 -8.03 10.53 8.66
N ALA A 26 -9.19 11.14 8.44
CA ALA A 26 -9.51 12.48 8.93
C ALA A 26 -9.41 12.57 10.46
N ALA A 27 -10.09 11.66 11.18
CA ALA A 27 -10.06 11.61 12.64
C ALA A 27 -8.64 11.39 13.21
N LEU A 28 -7.84 10.55 12.58
CA LEU A 28 -6.43 10.35 12.97
C LEU A 28 -5.58 11.60 12.72
N ASN A 29 -5.84 12.35 11.65
CA ASN A 29 -5.12 13.58 11.37
C ASN A 29 -5.46 14.67 12.41
N GLU A 30 -6.72 14.75 12.85
CA GLU A 30 -7.11 15.65 13.95
C GLU A 30 -6.40 15.28 15.27
N ALA A 31 -6.38 13.98 15.62
CA ALA A 31 -5.66 13.52 16.81
C ALA A 31 -4.16 13.84 16.73
N ARG A 32 -3.54 13.68 15.55
CA ARG A 32 -2.13 14.04 15.32
C ARG A 32 -1.90 15.54 15.40
N ALA A 33 -2.83 16.37 14.93
CA ALA A 33 -2.75 17.83 15.06
C ALA A 33 -2.82 18.26 16.51
N LYS A 34 -3.73 17.69 17.32
CA LYS A 34 -3.79 17.90 18.77
C LYS A 34 -2.47 17.53 19.45
N ALA A 35 -1.89 16.39 19.10
CA ALA A 35 -0.61 15.98 19.65
C ALA A 35 0.52 16.95 19.29
N LYS A 36 0.58 17.42 18.04
CA LYS A 36 1.58 18.43 17.63
C LYS A 36 1.41 19.72 18.37
N ALA A 37 0.19 20.22 18.53
CA ALA A 37 -0.10 21.45 19.27
C ALA A 37 0.32 21.35 20.74
N ALA A 38 0.10 20.20 21.39
CA ALA A 38 0.50 19.99 22.80
C ALA A 38 2.02 19.97 23.03
N PHE A 39 2.83 19.87 21.98
CA PHE A 39 4.29 19.92 22.03
C PHE A 39 4.88 21.08 21.23
N ALA A 40 4.07 22.09 20.86
CA ALA A 40 4.52 23.22 20.06
C ALA A 40 5.61 24.04 20.74
N ASP A 41 5.52 24.23 22.07
CA ASP A 41 6.46 25.00 22.86
C ASP A 41 7.69 24.22 23.33
N GLU A 42 7.77 22.94 23.00
CA GLU A 42 8.88 22.08 23.38
C GLU A 42 10.05 22.21 22.38
N THR A 43 11.23 21.72 22.77
CA THR A 43 12.42 21.75 21.91
C THR A 43 12.21 20.96 20.60
N PRO A 44 12.88 21.33 19.49
CA PRO A 44 12.75 20.60 18.21
C PRO A 44 13.02 19.09 18.31
N GLN A 45 13.95 18.69 19.17
CA GLN A 45 14.24 17.29 19.44
C GLN A 45 13.06 16.59 20.11
N THR A 46 12.43 17.22 21.11
CA THR A 46 11.25 16.69 21.80
C THR A 46 10.07 16.56 20.84
N GLN A 47 9.84 17.54 19.97
CA GLN A 47 8.81 17.48 18.95
C GLN A 47 9.02 16.31 17.99
N MET A 48 10.26 16.11 17.52
CA MET A 48 10.59 14.99 16.63
C MET A 48 10.38 13.62 17.31
N VAL A 49 10.77 13.50 18.58
CA VAL A 49 10.53 12.30 19.38
C VAL A 49 9.04 12.08 19.61
N ALA A 50 8.26 13.13 19.85
CA ALA A 50 6.81 13.06 19.99
C ALA A 50 6.17 12.50 18.71
N ILE A 51 6.52 13.03 17.52
CA ILE A 51 6.01 12.57 16.21
C ILE A 51 6.34 11.09 15.97
N LYS A 52 7.58 10.67 16.21
CA LYS A 52 7.98 9.25 16.10
C LYS A 52 7.24 8.34 17.08
N THR A 53 6.95 8.88 18.28
CA THR A 53 6.29 8.12 19.34
C THR A 53 4.77 7.99 19.10
N MET A 54 4.14 8.96 18.40
CA MET A 54 2.71 8.85 18.02
C MET A 54 2.42 7.54 17.29
N LYS A 55 3.20 7.20 16.27
CA LYS A 55 3.04 5.94 15.54
C LYS A 55 3.12 4.70 16.43
N LYS A 56 3.94 4.74 17.49
CA LYS A 56 4.02 3.63 18.45
C LYS A 56 2.78 3.55 19.34
N VAL A 57 2.19 4.70 19.72
CA VAL A 57 0.94 4.73 20.48
C VAL A 57 -0.22 4.22 19.63
N GLU A 58 -0.35 4.68 18.39
CA GLU A 58 -1.33 4.19 17.43
C GLU A 58 -1.21 2.66 17.25
N ALA A 59 0.00 2.17 17.01
CA ALA A 59 0.26 0.74 16.83
C ALA A 59 -0.10 -0.10 18.06
N ASP A 60 0.20 0.38 19.26
CA ASP A 60 -0.14 -0.34 20.50
C ASP A 60 -1.66 -0.43 20.70
N ILE A 61 -2.40 0.67 20.41
CA ILE A 61 -3.86 0.70 20.54
C ILE A 61 -4.48 -0.30 19.55
N VAL A 62 -4.09 -0.23 18.28
CA VAL A 62 -4.62 -1.11 17.24
C VAL A 62 -4.31 -2.58 17.52
N ARG A 63 -3.05 -2.89 17.83
CA ARG A 63 -2.64 -4.27 18.11
C ARG A 63 -3.35 -4.85 19.34
N THR A 64 -3.51 -4.04 20.38
CA THR A 64 -4.22 -4.46 21.58
C THR A 64 -5.69 -4.73 21.31
N ALA A 65 -6.35 -3.88 20.51
CA ALA A 65 -7.73 -4.09 20.10
C ALA A 65 -7.89 -5.37 19.26
N ILE A 66 -7.04 -5.57 18.24
CA ILE A 66 -7.09 -6.79 17.41
C ILE A 66 -6.88 -8.06 18.26
N LEU A 67 -5.95 -8.04 19.22
CA LEU A 67 -5.68 -9.20 20.09
C LEU A 67 -6.83 -9.49 21.07
N LYS A 68 -7.54 -8.45 21.53
CA LYS A 68 -8.66 -8.61 22.46
C LYS A 68 -9.96 -8.96 21.76
N ASP A 69 -10.27 -8.25 20.68
CA ASP A 69 -11.58 -8.28 20.05
C ASP A 69 -11.61 -9.21 18.82
N GLY A 70 -10.44 -9.66 18.32
CA GLY A 70 -10.33 -10.51 17.14
C GLY A 70 -10.73 -9.85 15.81
N GLN A 71 -11.02 -8.55 15.84
CA GLN A 71 -11.44 -7.79 14.66
C GLN A 71 -10.33 -6.88 14.14
N ARG A 72 -10.17 -6.84 12.82
CA ARG A 72 -9.28 -5.89 12.14
C ARG A 72 -9.93 -4.52 12.01
N ILE A 73 -9.13 -3.51 11.65
CA ILE A 73 -9.54 -2.09 11.50
C ILE A 73 -10.70 -1.91 10.51
N ASP A 74 -10.82 -2.78 9.52
CA ASP A 74 -11.85 -2.78 8.49
C ASP A 74 -13.05 -3.69 8.82
N GLY A 75 -13.15 -4.13 10.08
CA GLY A 75 -14.26 -4.96 10.58
C GLY A 75 -14.16 -6.45 10.27
N ARG A 76 -13.15 -6.89 9.48
CA ARG A 76 -12.92 -8.30 9.17
C ARG A 76 -12.40 -9.07 10.39
N THR A 77 -12.67 -10.36 10.41
CA THR A 77 -12.00 -11.29 11.35
C THR A 77 -10.55 -11.53 10.95
N THR A 78 -9.77 -12.16 11.80
CA THR A 78 -8.35 -12.46 11.54
C THR A 78 -8.13 -13.45 10.40
N SER A 79 -9.11 -14.33 10.12
CA SER A 79 -9.10 -15.33 9.05
C SER A 79 -9.76 -14.87 7.75
N GLN A 80 -10.58 -13.82 7.80
CA GLN A 80 -11.32 -13.35 6.63
C GLN A 80 -10.42 -12.62 5.64
N VAL A 81 -10.48 -13.02 4.38
CA VAL A 81 -9.79 -12.36 3.25
C VAL A 81 -10.67 -11.22 2.73
N ARG A 82 -10.06 -10.18 2.15
CA ARG A 82 -10.80 -9.15 1.43
C ARG A 82 -11.52 -9.76 0.22
N PRO A 83 -12.71 -9.26 -0.16
CA PRO A 83 -13.39 -9.71 -1.36
C PRO A 83 -12.48 -9.50 -2.59
N ILE A 84 -12.42 -10.53 -3.43
CA ILE A 84 -11.63 -10.55 -4.66
C ILE A 84 -12.60 -10.70 -5.82
N GLU A 85 -12.44 -9.84 -6.82
CA GLU A 85 -13.15 -9.88 -8.09
C GLU A 85 -12.15 -9.78 -9.24
N ALA A 86 -12.35 -10.55 -10.29
CA ALA A 86 -11.53 -10.50 -11.49
C ALA A 86 -12.43 -10.51 -12.73
N ILE A 87 -12.36 -9.43 -13.50
CA ILE A 87 -13.09 -9.28 -14.76
C ILE A 87 -12.07 -9.47 -15.89
N VAL A 88 -12.29 -10.45 -16.74
CA VAL A 88 -11.44 -10.70 -17.92
C VAL A 88 -12.01 -10.02 -19.17
N GLY A 89 -11.16 -9.73 -20.15
CA GLY A 89 -11.58 -9.09 -21.39
C GLY A 89 -12.02 -7.63 -21.20
N PHE A 90 -11.49 -6.96 -20.18
CA PHE A 90 -11.87 -5.59 -19.81
C PHE A 90 -11.56 -4.55 -20.89
N LEU A 91 -10.45 -4.72 -21.60
CA LEU A 91 -10.04 -3.84 -22.71
C LEU A 91 -10.20 -4.57 -24.05
N PRO A 92 -10.99 -4.03 -25.00
CA PRO A 92 -11.37 -4.76 -26.21
C PRO A 92 -10.26 -4.87 -27.28
N ARG A 93 -9.18 -4.10 -27.17
CA ARG A 93 -8.12 -4.03 -28.17
C ARG A 93 -6.80 -4.67 -27.77
N THR A 94 -6.72 -5.23 -26.60
CA THR A 94 -5.53 -5.96 -26.11
C THR A 94 -5.65 -7.45 -26.41
N HIS A 95 -4.52 -8.16 -26.51
CA HIS A 95 -4.53 -9.62 -26.68
C HIS A 95 -5.14 -10.31 -25.46
N GLY A 96 -4.87 -9.79 -24.26
CA GLY A 96 -5.52 -10.17 -23.04
C GLY A 96 -5.60 -9.00 -22.07
N SER A 97 -6.65 -8.95 -21.28
CA SER A 97 -6.79 -7.94 -20.23
C SER A 97 -7.65 -8.42 -19.07
N SER A 98 -7.36 -7.93 -17.88
CA SER A 98 -8.20 -8.15 -16.71
C SER A 98 -8.20 -6.93 -15.81
N LEU A 99 -9.34 -6.71 -15.15
CA LEU A 99 -9.46 -5.80 -14.03
C LEU A 99 -9.55 -6.66 -12.76
N PHE A 100 -8.55 -6.57 -11.92
CA PHE A 100 -8.48 -7.27 -10.65
C PHE A 100 -8.79 -6.31 -9.51
N THR A 101 -9.76 -6.65 -8.68
CA THR A 101 -10.16 -5.84 -7.51
C THR A 101 -10.02 -6.68 -6.25
N ARG A 102 -9.36 -6.12 -5.24
CA ARG A 102 -9.26 -6.71 -3.90
C ARG A 102 -9.62 -5.66 -2.86
N GLY A 103 -10.86 -5.69 -2.40
CA GLY A 103 -11.40 -4.63 -1.56
C GLY A 103 -11.42 -3.30 -2.29
N GLU A 104 -10.69 -2.31 -1.79
CA GLU A 104 -10.56 -0.97 -2.39
C GLU A 104 -9.40 -0.83 -3.39
N THR A 105 -8.59 -1.88 -3.55
CA THR A 105 -7.40 -1.85 -4.42
C THR A 105 -7.72 -2.49 -5.75
N GLN A 106 -7.41 -1.80 -6.84
CA GLN A 106 -7.59 -2.29 -8.21
C GLN A 106 -6.27 -2.33 -8.97
N ALA A 107 -6.16 -3.30 -9.88
CA ALA A 107 -5.08 -3.38 -10.84
C ALA A 107 -5.66 -3.71 -12.23
N ILE A 108 -5.23 -2.97 -13.24
CA ILE A 108 -5.48 -3.29 -14.64
C ILE A 108 -4.27 -4.04 -15.15
N CYS A 109 -4.50 -5.26 -15.61
CA CYS A 109 -3.47 -6.10 -16.21
C CYS A 109 -3.74 -6.24 -17.70
N THR A 110 -2.69 -6.07 -18.51
CA THR A 110 -2.77 -6.27 -19.97
C THR A 110 -1.69 -7.27 -20.39
N THR A 111 -2.03 -8.13 -21.33
CA THR A 111 -1.10 -9.11 -21.90
C THR A 111 -0.97 -8.87 -23.40
N THR A 112 0.25 -8.88 -23.88
CA THR A 112 0.58 -8.83 -25.31
C THR A 112 1.34 -10.11 -25.67
N LEU A 113 0.86 -10.82 -26.66
CA LEU A 113 1.55 -11.97 -27.24
C LEU A 113 2.43 -11.49 -28.38
N GLY A 114 3.69 -11.90 -28.36
CA GLY A 114 4.67 -11.58 -29.39
C GLY A 114 5.23 -12.83 -30.07
N THR A 115 6.01 -12.62 -31.11
CA THR A 115 6.81 -13.65 -31.79
C THR A 115 8.22 -13.68 -31.20
N LYS A 116 9.05 -14.60 -31.67
CA LYS A 116 10.46 -14.73 -31.29
C LYS A 116 11.24 -13.42 -31.48
N ASP A 117 10.90 -12.64 -32.48
CA ASP A 117 11.55 -11.34 -32.75
C ASP A 117 11.25 -10.27 -31.68
N SER A 118 10.25 -10.53 -30.83
CA SER A 118 9.85 -9.65 -29.72
C SER A 118 10.52 -10.02 -28.40
N GLU A 119 11.38 -11.06 -28.38
CA GLU A 119 12.12 -11.44 -27.19
C GLU A 119 13.08 -10.33 -26.74
N GLN A 120 13.20 -10.15 -25.44
CA GLN A 120 14.15 -9.21 -24.85
C GLN A 120 15.57 -9.77 -24.96
N MET A 121 16.42 -9.09 -25.72
CA MET A 121 17.86 -9.35 -25.74
C MET A 121 18.51 -8.78 -24.49
N ILE A 122 19.26 -9.59 -23.78
CA ILE A 122 20.00 -9.22 -22.57
C ILE A 122 21.49 -9.45 -22.85
N ASP A 123 22.25 -8.34 -22.90
CA ASP A 123 23.70 -8.36 -23.02
C ASP A 123 24.29 -8.23 -21.61
N GLY A 124 24.75 -9.32 -21.06
CA GLY A 124 25.29 -9.44 -19.72
C GLY A 124 26.76 -9.82 -19.69
N LEU A 125 27.37 -9.83 -18.50
CA LEU A 125 28.78 -10.24 -18.31
C LEU A 125 29.05 -11.69 -18.73
N GLU A 126 28.03 -12.55 -18.67
CA GLU A 126 28.11 -13.96 -19.05
C GLU A 126 27.84 -14.22 -20.54
N GLY A 127 27.57 -13.15 -21.30
CA GLY A 127 27.24 -13.19 -22.72
C GLY A 127 25.81 -12.81 -23.02
N LEU A 128 25.44 -13.01 -24.28
CA LEU A 128 24.13 -12.66 -24.83
C LEU A 128 23.08 -13.73 -24.49
N SER A 129 21.98 -13.32 -23.92
CA SER A 129 20.83 -14.18 -23.63
C SER A 129 19.50 -13.55 -24.06
N TYR A 130 18.45 -14.33 -24.16
CA TYR A 130 17.11 -13.86 -24.54
C TYR A 130 16.09 -14.23 -23.49
N SER A 131 15.12 -13.34 -23.23
CA SER A 131 14.01 -13.59 -22.35
C SER A 131 12.70 -13.47 -23.13
N ASN A 132 11.89 -14.53 -23.08
CA ASN A 132 10.60 -14.62 -23.75
C ASN A 132 9.45 -14.10 -22.87
N PHE A 133 9.71 -13.73 -21.62
CA PHE A 133 8.72 -13.22 -20.70
C PHE A 133 9.18 -11.92 -20.04
N MET A 134 8.41 -10.86 -20.26
CA MET A 134 8.62 -9.53 -19.66
C MET A 134 7.40 -9.14 -18.85
N LEU A 135 7.61 -8.52 -17.71
CA LEU A 135 6.55 -7.93 -16.89
C LEU A 135 6.92 -6.52 -16.47
N HIS A 136 6.05 -5.58 -16.79
CA HIS A 136 6.17 -4.18 -16.38
C HIS A 136 5.13 -3.88 -15.32
N TYR A 137 5.56 -3.35 -14.18
CA TYR A 137 4.70 -2.92 -13.09
C TYR A 137 4.80 -1.41 -12.92
N ASN A 138 3.67 -0.74 -13.01
CA ASN A 138 3.56 0.71 -12.88
C ASN A 138 2.68 1.05 -11.68
N PHE A 139 3.15 1.92 -10.80
CA PHE A 139 2.42 2.40 -9.64
C PHE A 139 2.47 3.94 -9.60
N PRO A 140 1.67 4.60 -10.45
CA PRO A 140 1.67 6.06 -10.53
C PRO A 140 1.07 6.70 -9.25
N PRO A 141 1.43 7.97 -8.94
CA PRO A 141 0.98 8.65 -7.73
C PRO A 141 -0.54 8.69 -7.54
N TYR A 142 -1.30 8.80 -8.63
CA TYR A 142 -2.77 8.82 -8.56
C TYR A 142 -3.37 7.51 -8.00
N SER A 143 -2.63 6.39 -8.03
CA SER A 143 -3.06 5.12 -7.43
C SER A 143 -3.29 5.19 -5.92
N VAL A 144 -2.70 6.19 -5.27
CA VAL A 144 -2.88 6.49 -3.84
C VAL A 144 -3.54 7.85 -3.60
N GLY A 145 -4.08 8.48 -4.64
CA GLY A 145 -4.74 9.78 -4.55
C GLY A 145 -3.76 10.95 -4.33
N GLU A 146 -2.50 10.77 -4.68
CA GLU A 146 -1.48 11.81 -4.52
C GLU A 146 -1.15 12.48 -5.86
N VAL A 147 -0.80 13.76 -5.80
CA VAL A 147 -0.21 14.48 -6.92
C VAL A 147 1.30 14.28 -6.86
N GLY A 148 1.89 13.77 -7.92
CA GLY A 148 3.32 13.50 -7.98
C GLY A 148 3.86 13.45 -9.41
N ARG A 149 5.18 13.40 -9.53
CA ARG A 149 5.86 13.34 -10.83
C ARG A 149 5.64 11.99 -11.48
N PHE A 150 5.21 11.99 -12.74
CA PHE A 150 5.31 10.84 -13.64
C PHE A 150 6.74 10.73 -14.15
N GLY A 151 7.35 9.57 -13.99
CA GLY A 151 8.73 9.35 -14.39
C GLY A 151 9.06 7.87 -14.50
N ALA A 152 10.36 7.55 -14.51
CA ALA A 152 10.82 6.16 -14.49
C ALA A 152 10.31 5.40 -13.25
N PRO A 153 10.12 4.07 -13.36
CA PRO A 153 9.70 3.24 -12.24
C PRO A 153 10.62 3.41 -11.03
N SER A 154 10.03 3.49 -9.84
CA SER A 154 10.78 3.53 -8.59
C SER A 154 11.44 2.18 -8.29
N ARG A 155 12.39 2.15 -7.35
CA ARG A 155 12.96 0.88 -6.86
C ARG A 155 11.90 -0.06 -6.29
N ARG A 156 10.83 0.50 -5.71
CA ARG A 156 9.69 -0.28 -5.21
C ARG A 156 8.91 -0.92 -6.35
N ASP A 157 8.64 -0.18 -7.42
CA ASP A 157 7.93 -0.70 -8.59
C ASP A 157 8.72 -1.82 -9.25
N THR A 158 10.02 -1.62 -9.45
CA THR A 158 10.92 -2.63 -10.01
C THR A 158 10.97 -3.89 -9.15
N GLY A 159 11.12 -3.74 -7.83
CA GLY A 159 11.16 -4.88 -6.91
C GLY A 159 9.82 -5.62 -6.82
N HIS A 160 8.71 -4.89 -6.80
CA HIS A 160 7.36 -5.46 -6.76
C HIS A 160 7.00 -6.16 -8.09
N GLY A 161 7.37 -5.54 -9.21
CA GLY A 161 7.26 -6.16 -10.53
C GLY A 161 8.06 -7.46 -10.65
N LYS A 162 9.27 -7.51 -10.08
CA LYS A 162 10.08 -8.74 -10.07
C LYS A 162 9.46 -9.86 -9.23
N LEU A 163 8.76 -9.55 -8.16
CA LEU A 163 8.00 -10.55 -7.41
C LEU A 163 6.85 -11.14 -8.24
N ALA A 164 6.09 -10.28 -8.92
CA ALA A 164 5.02 -10.71 -9.82
C ALA A 164 5.57 -11.54 -10.99
N TRP A 165 6.68 -11.10 -11.61
CA TRP A 165 7.37 -11.83 -12.68
C TRP A 165 7.75 -13.24 -12.25
N ARG A 166 8.35 -13.38 -11.05
CA ARG A 166 8.74 -14.70 -10.51
C ARG A 166 7.53 -15.60 -10.25
N ALA A 167 6.40 -15.05 -9.81
CA ALA A 167 5.19 -15.84 -9.59
C ALA A 167 4.55 -16.33 -10.88
N LEU A 168 4.57 -15.50 -11.95
CA LEU A 168 3.96 -15.82 -13.23
C LEU A 168 4.86 -16.66 -14.15
N GLN A 169 6.17 -16.65 -13.94
CA GLN A 169 7.11 -17.43 -14.77
C GLN A 169 6.89 -18.95 -14.68
N ALA A 170 6.21 -19.42 -13.64
CA ALA A 170 5.95 -20.83 -13.41
C ALA A 170 4.69 -21.37 -14.13
N VAL A 171 3.89 -20.48 -14.76
CA VAL A 171 2.66 -20.78 -15.48
C VAL A 171 2.75 -20.29 -16.92
#